data_28ba6f3d12ea03ad7f3bdc3324a51406
#
_entry.id   28ba6f3d12ea03ad7f3bdc3324a51406
#
_cell.length_a   1.000
_cell.length_b   1.000
_cell.length_c   1.000
_cell.angle_alpha   90.00
_cell.angle_beta   90.00
_cell.angle_gamma   90.00
#
_symmetry.space_group_name_H-M   'P 1'
#
loop_
_entity.id
_entity.type
_entity.pdbx_description
1 polymer ?
#
loop_
_entity_poly.entity_id
_entity_poly.type
_entity_poly.pdbx_seq_one_letter_code
_entity_poly.pdbx_strand_id
1 'polypeptide(L)'
;MKAAVIKEYGAQVEILDVPRSKLLADSVLIEVHASSVNPVDGIVQAGYLKDMMPVTFPFTMGFDVSGVVLEVGEQVSKFKIGDAVFSRPNGMQAGTIAEFAVIKEEELALKPSNISHQEAASIPLVGLT
;
A
#
# COMPACT_ATOMS: atom_id res chain seq x y z
N MET A 1 13.57 3.19 -3.45
CA MET A 1 13.10 2.24 -2.43
C MET A 1 12.95 0.86 -3.02
N LYS A 2 13.08 -0.15 -2.19
CA LYS A 2 12.83 -1.52 -2.62
C LYS A 2 11.32 -1.80 -2.60
N ALA A 3 10.85 -2.47 -3.66
CA ALA A 3 9.47 -2.84 -3.81
C ALA A 3 9.33 -4.15 -4.56
N ALA A 4 8.25 -4.89 -4.28
CA ALA A 4 7.88 -6.09 -5.01
C ALA A 4 7.05 -5.69 -6.23
N VAL A 5 7.59 -5.86 -7.41
CA VAL A 5 6.99 -5.34 -8.65
C VAL A 5 6.80 -6.42 -9.71
N ILE A 6 5.84 -6.16 -10.61
CA ILE A 6 5.75 -6.86 -11.90
C ILE A 6 6.01 -5.85 -13.02
N LYS A 7 6.69 -6.30 -14.08
CA LYS A 7 7.03 -5.47 -15.24
C LYS A 7 5.99 -5.54 -16.35
N GLU A 8 5.19 -6.59 -16.34
CA GLU A 8 4.09 -6.84 -17.26
C GLU A 8 3.12 -7.85 -16.65
N TYR A 9 1.94 -7.97 -17.21
CA TYR A 9 1.01 -9.02 -16.77
C TYR A 9 1.60 -10.41 -17.04
N GLY A 10 1.42 -11.32 -16.09
CA GLY A 10 1.93 -12.69 -16.16
C GLY A 10 3.40 -12.84 -15.77
N ALA A 11 4.12 -11.75 -15.55
CA ALA A 11 5.51 -11.79 -15.11
C ALA A 11 5.62 -12.22 -13.65
N GLN A 12 6.78 -12.79 -13.30
CA GLN A 12 7.12 -13.07 -11.90
C GLN A 12 7.33 -11.77 -11.14
N VAL A 13 7.02 -11.79 -9.85
CA VAL A 13 7.30 -10.68 -8.95
C VAL A 13 8.80 -10.60 -8.70
N GLU A 14 9.37 -9.42 -8.84
CA GLU A 14 10.79 -9.13 -8.58
C GLU A 14 10.92 -8.06 -7.52
N ILE A 15 12.00 -8.12 -6.75
CA ILE A 15 12.35 -7.04 -5.82
C ILE A 15 13.28 -6.07 -6.56
N LEU A 16 12.80 -4.88 -6.82
CA LEU A 16 13.55 -3.86 -7.55
C LEU A 16 13.61 -2.56 -6.76
N ASP A 17 14.61 -1.73 -7.09
CA ASP A 17 14.66 -0.35 -6.64
C ASP A 17 13.77 0.48 -7.57
N VAL A 18 12.81 1.17 -6.98
CA VAL A 18 11.90 2.07 -7.69
C VAL A 18 11.84 3.43 -7.01
N PRO A 19 11.49 4.50 -7.71
CA PRO A 19 11.30 5.81 -7.08
C PRO A 19 10.17 5.75 -6.05
N ARG A 20 10.32 6.48 -4.95
CA ARG A 20 9.21 6.67 -4.01
C ARG A 20 8.10 7.46 -4.66
N SER A 21 6.86 7.12 -4.34
CA SER A 21 5.72 7.93 -4.76
C SER A 21 5.80 9.32 -4.14
N LYS A 22 5.35 10.32 -4.90
CA LYS A 22 5.34 11.70 -4.45
C LYS A 22 4.24 11.90 -3.40
N LEU A 23 4.60 12.58 -2.29
CA LEU A 23 3.62 12.98 -1.30
C LEU A 23 2.68 14.04 -1.87
N LEU A 24 1.39 13.80 -1.76
CA LEU A 24 0.34 14.73 -2.19
C LEU A 24 -0.22 15.47 -0.99
N ALA A 25 -0.89 16.61 -1.23
CA ALA A 25 -1.41 17.45 -0.17
C ALA A 25 -2.39 16.74 0.78
N ASP A 26 -3.18 15.79 0.27
CA ASP A 26 -4.18 15.03 1.01
C ASP A 26 -3.70 13.65 1.46
N SER A 27 -2.41 13.39 1.36
CA SER A 27 -1.83 12.06 1.56
C SER A 27 -0.80 12.04 2.68
N VAL A 28 -0.49 10.84 3.10
CA VAL A 28 0.46 10.53 4.18
C VAL A 28 1.53 9.60 3.61
N LEU A 29 2.80 9.90 3.89
CA LEU A 29 3.90 8.99 3.62
C LEU A 29 4.10 8.11 4.84
N ILE A 30 4.07 6.80 4.65
CA ILE A 30 4.33 5.84 5.72
C ILE A 30 5.57 5.01 5.45
N GLU A 31 6.30 4.67 6.50
CA GLU A 31 7.27 3.60 6.52
C GLU A 31 6.52 2.29 6.71
N VAL A 32 6.63 1.39 5.74
CA VAL A 32 5.89 0.12 5.78
C VAL A 32 6.56 -0.84 6.73
N HIS A 33 5.83 -1.31 7.72
CA HIS A 33 6.29 -2.33 8.66
C HIS A 33 5.79 -3.72 8.31
N ALA A 34 4.61 -3.80 7.72
CA ALA A 34 4.04 -5.06 7.27
C ALA A 34 3.06 -4.84 6.12
N SER A 35 2.94 -5.84 5.28
CA SER A 35 1.98 -5.91 4.19
C SER A 35 1.43 -7.33 4.13
N SER A 36 0.40 -7.59 3.35
CA SER A 36 -0.12 -8.94 3.19
C SER A 36 -0.36 -9.26 1.72
N VAL A 37 -0.45 -10.55 1.42
CA VAL A 37 -0.76 -11.06 0.09
C VAL A 37 -2.16 -11.65 0.11
N ASN A 38 -2.97 -11.25 -0.86
CA ASN A 38 -4.34 -11.69 -1.02
C ASN A 38 -4.55 -12.36 -2.39
N PRO A 39 -5.60 -13.14 -2.59
CA PRO A 39 -5.90 -13.73 -3.90
C PRO A 39 -5.98 -12.70 -5.04
N VAL A 40 -6.45 -11.47 -4.75
CA VAL A 40 -6.51 -10.40 -5.72
C VAL A 40 -5.15 -10.00 -6.29
N ASP A 41 -4.07 -10.15 -5.51
CA ASP A 41 -2.71 -9.88 -5.99
C ASP A 41 -2.39 -10.77 -7.20
N GLY A 42 -2.68 -12.07 -7.10
CA GLY A 42 -2.47 -13.00 -8.20
C GLY A 42 -3.38 -12.75 -9.39
N ILE A 43 -4.61 -12.32 -9.14
CA ILE A 43 -5.57 -11.98 -10.20
C ILE A 43 -5.10 -10.76 -10.99
N VAL A 44 -4.61 -9.72 -10.30
CA VAL A 44 -4.04 -8.52 -10.92
C VAL A 44 -2.75 -8.88 -11.69
N GLN A 45 -1.87 -9.67 -11.07
CA GLN A 45 -0.63 -10.13 -11.69
C GLN A 45 -0.89 -10.86 -13.02
N ALA A 46 -1.88 -11.74 -13.05
CA ALA A 46 -2.22 -12.49 -14.24
C ALA A 46 -2.90 -11.66 -15.35
N GLY A 47 -3.35 -10.46 -15.04
CA GLY A 47 -4.00 -9.57 -15.99
C GLY A 47 -5.50 -9.78 -16.15
N TYR A 48 -6.13 -10.56 -15.28
CA TYR A 48 -7.59 -10.81 -15.39
C TYR A 48 -8.45 -9.58 -15.16
N LEU A 49 -7.89 -8.56 -14.49
CA LEU A 49 -8.61 -7.30 -14.21
C LEU A 49 -8.11 -6.14 -15.06
N LYS A 50 -7.29 -6.37 -16.07
CA LYS A 50 -6.62 -5.29 -16.84
C LYS A 50 -7.58 -4.31 -17.49
N ASP A 51 -8.77 -4.76 -17.88
CA ASP A 51 -9.78 -3.91 -18.52
C ASP A 51 -10.58 -3.09 -17.53
N MET A 52 -10.70 -3.56 -16.28
CA MET A 52 -11.44 -2.90 -15.20
C MET A 52 -10.51 -2.08 -14.31
N MET A 53 -9.29 -2.54 -14.12
CA MET A 53 -8.29 -1.95 -13.23
C MET A 53 -6.92 -1.93 -13.95
N PRO A 54 -6.76 -1.07 -14.97
CA PRO A 54 -5.48 -0.97 -15.65
C PRO A 54 -4.40 -0.43 -14.70
N VAL A 55 -3.21 -1.01 -14.78
CA VAL A 55 -2.06 -0.59 -13.96
C VAL A 55 -0.95 -0.07 -14.85
N THR A 56 -0.10 0.77 -14.27
CA THR A 56 1.12 1.28 -14.95
C THR A 56 2.31 0.45 -14.49
N PHE A 57 3.15 0.03 -15.44
CA PHE A 57 4.34 -0.77 -15.14
C PHE A 57 5.59 0.11 -15.02
N PRO A 58 6.55 -0.26 -14.17
CA PRO A 58 6.49 -1.38 -13.22
C PRO A 58 5.42 -1.13 -12.14
N PHE A 59 4.63 -2.14 -11.84
CA PHE A 59 3.55 -2.05 -10.85
C PHE A 59 3.97 -2.69 -9.53
N THR A 60 3.90 -1.93 -8.44
CA THR A 60 4.16 -2.44 -7.09
C THR A 60 2.95 -3.23 -6.60
N MET A 61 3.20 -4.45 -6.14
CA MET A 61 2.17 -5.36 -5.64
C MET A 61 1.72 -4.99 -4.22
N GLY A 62 0.60 -5.55 -3.81
CA GLY A 62 0.07 -5.45 -2.44
C GLY A 62 -1.10 -4.49 -2.30
N PHE A 63 -2.05 -4.87 -1.45
CA PHE A 63 -3.28 -4.10 -1.21
C PHE A 63 -3.55 -3.85 0.28
N ASP A 64 -2.71 -4.35 1.16
CA ASP A 64 -2.81 -4.14 2.61
C ASP A 64 -1.51 -3.62 3.16
N VAL A 65 -1.58 -2.77 4.17
CA VAL A 65 -0.39 -2.19 4.78
C VAL A 65 -0.62 -1.82 6.24
N SER A 66 0.43 -1.93 7.03
CA SER A 66 0.53 -1.31 8.35
C SER A 66 1.92 -0.72 8.49
N GLY A 67 2.01 0.46 9.07
CA GLY A 67 3.28 1.16 9.23
C GLY A 67 3.17 2.40 10.08
N VAL A 68 4.18 3.25 9.99
CA VAL A 68 4.31 4.45 10.81
C VAL A 68 4.40 5.68 9.91
N VAL A 69 3.67 6.72 10.26
CA VAL A 69 3.65 7.98 9.51
C VAL A 69 5.02 8.68 9.62
N LEU A 70 5.62 8.98 8.47
CA LEU A 70 6.88 9.73 8.35
C LEU A 70 6.64 11.20 7.98
N GLU A 71 5.70 11.45 7.07
CA GLU A 71 5.38 12.79 6.60
C GLU A 71 3.88 12.88 6.33
N VAL A 72 3.33 14.07 6.46
CA VAL A 72 1.93 14.35 6.16
C VAL A 72 1.83 15.48 5.13
N GLY A 73 0.88 15.36 4.21
CA GLY A 73 0.57 16.42 3.27
C GLY A 73 -0.02 17.64 3.97
N GLU A 74 0.06 18.81 3.35
CA GLU A 74 -0.34 20.09 3.96
C GLU A 74 -1.83 20.16 4.32
N GLN A 75 -2.69 19.36 3.70
CA GLN A 75 -4.13 19.31 3.96
C GLN A 75 -4.53 18.19 4.93
N VAL A 76 -3.58 17.39 5.40
CA VAL A 76 -3.84 16.29 6.33
C VAL A 76 -4.06 16.85 7.73
N SER A 77 -5.17 16.45 8.37
CA SER A 77 -5.54 16.91 9.71
C SER A 77 -5.71 15.76 10.73
N LYS A 78 -5.96 14.53 10.27
CA LYS A 78 -6.31 13.41 11.14
C LYS A 78 -5.12 12.62 11.65
N PHE A 79 -3.95 12.76 11.03
CA PHE A 79 -2.76 12.00 11.36
C PHE A 79 -1.58 12.92 11.55
N LYS A 80 -0.59 12.43 12.34
CA LYS A 80 0.66 13.13 12.60
C LYS A 80 1.84 12.17 12.48
N ILE A 81 3.02 12.73 12.32
CA ILE A 81 4.27 11.97 12.29
C ILE A 81 4.40 11.11 13.54
N GLY A 82 4.72 9.84 13.36
CA GLY A 82 4.85 8.85 14.44
C GLY A 82 3.61 8.01 14.69
N ASP A 83 2.46 8.36 14.11
CA ASP A 83 1.24 7.56 14.27
C ASP A 83 1.42 6.18 13.62
N ALA A 84 1.00 5.13 14.33
CA ALA A 84 0.87 3.78 13.79
C ALA A 84 -0.48 3.66 13.08
N VAL A 85 -0.43 3.24 11.82
CA VAL A 85 -1.59 3.25 10.93
C VAL A 85 -1.70 1.97 10.12
N PHE A 86 -2.88 1.69 9.59
CA PHE A 86 -3.09 0.58 8.67
C PHE A 86 -4.15 0.96 7.63
N SER A 87 -4.14 0.27 6.50
CA SER A 87 -5.02 0.61 5.38
C SER A 87 -5.12 -0.53 4.37
N ARG A 88 -6.24 -0.52 3.67
CA ARG A 88 -6.37 -1.11 2.34
C ARG A 88 -6.56 0.07 1.38
N PRO A 89 -5.47 0.60 0.83
CA PRO A 89 -5.59 1.72 -0.10
C PRO A 89 -6.28 1.30 -1.38
N ASN A 90 -6.88 2.24 -2.07
CA ASN A 90 -7.52 1.98 -3.35
C ASN A 90 -6.43 1.67 -4.39
N GLY A 91 -6.31 0.40 -4.72
CA GLY A 91 -5.14 -0.25 -5.27
C GLY A 91 -4.71 0.08 -6.69
N MET A 92 -5.17 1.18 -7.25
CA MET A 92 -4.93 1.48 -8.66
C MET A 92 -3.60 2.19 -8.92
N GLN A 93 -2.92 2.72 -7.91
CA GLN A 93 -1.77 3.58 -8.13
C GLN A 93 -0.45 2.91 -7.78
N ALA A 94 -0.21 2.62 -6.54
CA ALA A 94 1.02 1.96 -6.11
C ALA A 94 0.69 0.97 -5.03
N GLY A 95 1.30 -0.18 -5.09
CA GLY A 95 1.07 -1.23 -4.11
C GLY A 95 1.80 -0.98 -2.80
N THR A 96 1.57 -1.88 -1.88
CA THR A 96 1.99 -1.73 -0.49
C THR A 96 3.16 -2.62 -0.09
N ILE A 97 3.57 -3.56 -0.95
CA ILE A 97 4.75 -4.40 -0.68
C ILE A 97 5.99 -3.63 -1.14
N ALA A 98 6.37 -2.64 -0.33
CA ALA A 98 7.47 -1.72 -0.56
C ALA A 98 7.95 -1.16 0.77
N GLU A 99 9.11 -0.51 0.78
CA GLU A 99 9.63 0.12 2.00
C GLU A 99 8.78 1.31 2.46
N PHE A 100 8.20 2.04 1.50
CA PHE A 100 7.37 3.23 1.77
C PHE A 100 6.11 3.19 0.91
N ALA A 101 5.06 3.81 1.42
CA ALA A 101 3.80 3.97 0.67
C ALA A 101 3.20 5.35 0.93
N VAL A 102 2.56 5.91 -0.09
CA VAL A 102 1.80 7.16 0.02
C VAL A 102 0.32 6.80 -0.07
N ILE A 103 -0.43 7.15 0.96
CA ILE A 103 -1.83 6.75 1.12
C ILE A 103 -2.67 7.99 1.43
N LYS A 104 -3.81 8.11 0.79
CA LYS A 104 -4.75 9.20 1.08
C LYS A 104 -5.25 9.12 2.51
N GLU A 105 -5.37 10.27 3.16
CA GLU A 105 -5.87 10.37 4.52
C GLU A 105 -7.21 9.65 4.72
N GLU A 106 -8.11 9.77 3.75
CA GLU A 106 -9.44 9.15 3.80
C GLU A 106 -9.43 7.62 3.77
N GLU A 107 -8.33 7.02 3.32
CA GLU A 107 -8.17 5.56 3.21
C GLU A 107 -7.37 4.97 4.37
N LEU A 108 -7.01 5.77 5.34
CA LEU A 108 -6.09 5.42 6.42
C LEU A 108 -6.81 5.41 7.77
N ALA A 109 -6.43 4.50 8.65
CA ALA A 109 -6.93 4.43 10.02
C ALA A 109 -5.79 4.23 11.02
N LEU A 110 -6.00 4.66 12.27
CA LEU A 110 -5.06 4.39 13.35
C LEU A 110 -5.07 2.88 13.65
N LYS A 111 -3.87 2.30 13.75
CA LYS A 111 -3.72 0.90 14.18
C LYS A 111 -4.11 0.78 15.65
N PRO A 112 -4.94 -0.21 16.04
CA PRO A 112 -5.16 -0.51 17.44
C PRO A 112 -3.83 -0.81 18.15
N SER A 113 -3.65 -0.26 19.35
CA SER A 113 -2.38 -0.38 20.08
C SER A 113 -2.10 -1.78 20.61
N ASN A 114 -3.13 -2.64 20.69
CA ASN A 114 -3.03 -4.00 21.23
C ASN A 114 -2.70 -5.08 20.19
N ILE A 115 -2.45 -4.68 18.94
CA ILE A 115 -2.06 -5.63 17.88
C ILE A 115 -0.75 -5.17 17.23
N SER A 116 -0.02 -6.13 16.67
CA SER A 116 1.22 -5.87 15.92
C SER A 116 0.93 -5.31 14.53
N HIS A 117 1.95 -4.78 13.85
CA HIS A 117 1.82 -4.38 12.46
C HIS A 117 1.50 -5.57 11.54
N GLN A 118 2.07 -6.75 11.81
CA GLN A 118 1.76 -7.97 11.07
C GLN A 118 0.29 -8.35 11.20
N GLU A 119 -0.23 -8.31 12.41
CA GLU A 119 -1.66 -8.56 12.66
C GLU A 119 -2.53 -7.49 11.99
N ALA A 120 -2.16 -6.22 12.12
CA ALA A 120 -2.90 -5.12 11.53
C ALA A 120 -2.93 -5.21 9.99
N ALA A 121 -1.83 -5.55 9.35
CA ALA A 121 -1.77 -5.68 7.89
C ALA A 121 -2.57 -6.87 7.34
N SER A 122 -2.92 -7.83 8.18
CA SER A 122 -3.72 -9.00 7.76
C SER A 122 -5.22 -8.73 7.69
N ILE A 123 -5.68 -7.58 8.17
CA ILE A 123 -7.11 -7.31 8.39
C ILE A 123 -7.78 -6.52 7.24
N PRO A 124 -7.19 -5.44 6.69
CA PRO A 124 -7.98 -4.45 5.96
C PRO A 124 -8.76 -4.99 4.78
N LEU A 125 -8.13 -5.68 3.84
CA LEU A 125 -8.81 -6.15 2.65
C LEU A 125 -9.88 -7.19 2.99
N VAL A 126 -9.52 -8.23 3.76
CA VAL A 126 -10.47 -9.29 4.12
C VAL A 126 -11.54 -8.80 5.09
N GLY A 127 -11.21 -7.83 5.94
CA GLY A 127 -12.17 -7.22 6.86
C GLY A 127 -13.21 -6.33 6.17
N LEU A 128 -12.89 -5.81 4.97
CA LEU A 128 -13.80 -4.98 4.16
C LEU A 128 -14.64 -5.79 3.17
N THR A 129 -14.37 -7.07 3.03
CA THR A 129 -15.12 -7.93 2.09
C THR A 129 -16.43 -8.47 2.66
#